data_c6df3e0a34dd98d8c176cd406b478d17
#
_entry.id   c6df3e0a34dd98d8c176cd406b478d17
#
_cell.length_a   1.000
_cell.length_b   1.000
_cell.length_c   1.000
_cell.angle_alpha   90.00
_cell.angle_beta   90.00
_cell.angle_gamma   90.00
#
_symmetry.space_group_name_H-M   'P 1'
#
loop_
_entity.id
_entity.type
_entity.pdbx_description
1 polymer ?
#
loop_
_entity_poly.entity_id
_entity_poly.type
_entity_poly.pdbx_seq_one_letter_code
_entity_poly.pdbx_strand_id
1 'polypeptide(L)'
;MSYQRPVARKASTGEPDWLTLGQAAKYLGVAQSTIRKWSDEGRVPAFYTPGGHRRFRRADLESFIDRSGPVGKSGDGPLVLVVDDDPRIREYIRLNLELAGYAVREAEDGEHALTAIEDQAPDLVLLDVVMPGIDGWQLLRQLEERHGSIPVIMFSGQADARTAAERGASAFIGKPFDPDELLTRAKALVPVSSP
;
A
#
# COMPACT_ATOMS: atom_id res chain seq x y z
N MET A 1 -44.63 -16.87 -17.61
CA MET A 1 -43.64 -16.41 -16.59
C MET A 1 -42.38 -17.26 -16.74
N SER A 2 -41.41 -16.75 -17.48
CA SER A 2 -40.18 -17.46 -17.81
C SER A 2 -39.08 -17.10 -16.84
N TYR A 3 -38.65 -18.08 -16.06
CA TYR A 3 -37.54 -17.97 -15.13
C TYR A 3 -36.24 -18.00 -15.93
N GLN A 4 -35.54 -16.85 -16.03
CA GLN A 4 -34.19 -16.81 -16.57
C GLN A 4 -33.20 -17.25 -15.49
N ARG A 5 -32.49 -18.36 -15.76
CA ARG A 5 -31.34 -18.84 -15.01
C ARG A 5 -30.18 -17.81 -15.08
N PRO A 6 -29.46 -17.52 -13.99
CA PRO A 6 -28.25 -16.73 -14.09
C PRO A 6 -27.17 -17.50 -14.84
N VAL A 7 -26.56 -16.83 -15.81
CA VAL A 7 -25.47 -17.34 -16.65
C VAL A 7 -24.24 -17.56 -15.76
N ALA A 8 -23.81 -18.80 -15.64
CA ALA A 8 -22.56 -19.19 -15.01
C ALA A 8 -21.39 -18.47 -15.73
N ARG A 9 -20.63 -17.67 -15.02
CA ARG A 9 -19.35 -17.13 -15.51
C ARG A 9 -18.44 -18.30 -15.85
N LYS A 10 -18.00 -18.36 -17.11
CA LYS A 10 -17.03 -19.33 -17.61
C LYS A 10 -15.77 -19.31 -16.74
N ALA A 11 -15.42 -20.48 -16.19
CA ALA A 11 -14.11 -20.73 -15.62
C ALA A 11 -13.04 -20.44 -16.70
N SER A 12 -12.09 -19.55 -16.38
CA SER A 12 -10.94 -19.27 -17.23
C SER A 12 -10.01 -20.47 -17.22
N THR A 13 -9.84 -21.07 -18.38
CA THR A 13 -8.98 -22.21 -18.66
C THR A 13 -7.50 -21.82 -18.45
N GLY A 14 -6.80 -22.46 -17.49
CA GLY A 14 -5.35 -22.61 -17.56
C GLY A 14 -4.51 -22.17 -16.36
N GLU A 15 -5.03 -21.49 -15.36
CA GLU A 15 -4.25 -21.13 -14.17
C GLU A 15 -4.49 -22.11 -13.00
N PRO A 16 -3.44 -22.51 -12.27
CA PRO A 16 -3.57 -23.49 -11.20
C PRO A 16 -4.47 -22.94 -10.09
N ASP A 17 -5.43 -23.75 -9.64
CA ASP A 17 -6.38 -23.43 -8.55
C ASP A 17 -5.65 -23.27 -7.20
N TRP A 18 -4.45 -23.83 -7.08
CA TRP A 18 -3.58 -23.79 -5.92
C TRP A 18 -2.27 -23.07 -6.19
N LEU A 19 -1.99 -22.05 -5.41
CA LEU A 19 -0.81 -21.19 -5.51
C LEU A 19 0.18 -21.52 -4.40
N THR A 20 1.48 -21.52 -4.72
CA THR A 20 2.56 -21.50 -3.73
C THR A 20 2.59 -20.15 -3.01
N LEU A 21 3.34 -20.06 -1.90
CA LEU A 21 3.55 -18.80 -1.19
C LEU A 21 4.03 -17.67 -2.13
N GLY A 22 5.03 -17.96 -2.98
CA GLY A 22 5.57 -16.99 -3.93
C GLY A 22 4.57 -16.59 -5.02
N GLN A 23 3.77 -17.54 -5.52
CA GLN A 23 2.73 -17.24 -6.51
C GLN A 23 1.58 -16.44 -5.92
N ALA A 24 1.18 -16.76 -4.68
CA ALA A 24 0.14 -16.02 -3.96
C ALA A 24 0.60 -14.59 -3.62
N ALA A 25 1.85 -14.41 -3.21
CA ALA A 25 2.46 -13.11 -2.99
C ALA A 25 2.46 -12.26 -4.27
N LYS A 26 2.89 -12.86 -5.39
CA LYS A 26 2.85 -12.21 -6.71
C LYS A 26 1.42 -11.90 -7.16
N TYR A 27 0.46 -12.79 -6.88
CA TYR A 27 -0.95 -12.62 -7.24
C TYR A 27 -1.59 -11.44 -6.50
N LEU A 28 -1.25 -11.26 -5.22
CA LEU A 28 -1.74 -10.16 -4.39
C LEU A 28 -0.87 -8.90 -4.46
N GLY A 29 0.26 -8.92 -5.20
CA GLY A 29 1.17 -7.79 -5.30
C GLY A 29 1.93 -7.46 -4.01
N VAL A 30 2.13 -8.44 -3.11
CA VAL A 30 2.75 -8.25 -1.79
C VAL A 30 3.99 -9.12 -1.58
N ALA A 31 4.78 -8.82 -0.55
CA ALA A 31 5.93 -9.65 -0.17
C ALA A 31 5.47 -11.03 0.37
N GLN A 32 6.34 -12.05 0.24
CA GLN A 32 6.06 -13.39 0.76
C GLN A 32 5.94 -13.40 2.29
N SER A 33 6.68 -12.53 2.99
CA SER A 33 6.57 -12.30 4.43
C SER A 33 5.17 -11.83 4.83
N THR A 34 4.59 -10.92 4.06
CA THR A 34 3.25 -10.37 4.29
C THR A 34 2.17 -11.44 4.17
N ILE A 35 2.18 -12.24 3.10
CA ILE A 35 1.22 -13.34 2.94
C ILE A 35 1.40 -14.42 4.01
N ARG A 36 2.65 -14.69 4.41
CA ARG A 36 2.93 -15.60 5.51
C ARG A 36 2.29 -15.11 6.80
N LYS A 37 2.52 -13.85 7.15
CA LYS A 37 1.92 -13.21 8.32
C LYS A 37 0.40 -13.27 8.29
N TRP A 38 -0.23 -12.87 7.19
CA TRP A 38 -1.70 -12.93 7.05
C TRP A 38 -2.28 -14.34 7.19
N SER A 39 -1.54 -15.35 6.73
CA SER A 39 -1.98 -16.74 6.92
C SER A 39 -1.76 -17.23 8.34
N ASP A 40 -0.71 -16.77 9.04
CA ASP A 40 -0.47 -17.05 10.46
C ASP A 40 -1.52 -16.39 11.36
N GLU A 41 -1.98 -15.19 10.97
CA GLU A 41 -3.07 -14.45 11.61
C GLU A 41 -4.48 -14.97 11.24
N GLY A 42 -4.58 -15.98 10.36
CA GLY A 42 -5.86 -16.54 9.90
C GLY A 42 -6.66 -15.63 8.95
N ARG A 43 -6.07 -14.52 8.49
CA ARG A 43 -6.71 -13.56 7.57
C ARG A 43 -6.83 -14.13 6.15
N VAL A 44 -5.82 -14.89 5.74
CA VAL A 44 -5.80 -15.62 4.45
C VAL A 44 -5.70 -17.11 4.75
N PRO A 45 -6.69 -17.94 4.37
CA PRO A 45 -6.62 -19.37 4.57
C PRO A 45 -5.43 -19.99 3.85
N ALA A 46 -4.63 -20.75 4.57
CA ALA A 46 -3.51 -21.51 4.01
C ALA A 46 -3.66 -23.00 4.30
N PHE A 47 -3.37 -23.83 3.30
CA PHE A 47 -3.32 -25.27 3.40
C PHE A 47 -1.86 -25.72 3.37
N TYR A 48 -1.57 -26.84 4.04
CA TYR A 48 -0.23 -27.36 4.12
C TYR A 48 -0.15 -28.69 3.38
N THR A 49 0.85 -28.83 2.50
CA THR A 49 1.17 -30.14 1.93
C THR A 49 1.78 -31.05 3.00
N PRO A 50 1.83 -32.40 2.80
CA PRO A 50 2.53 -33.31 3.72
C PRO A 50 4.00 -32.93 3.98
N GLY A 51 4.66 -32.22 3.05
CA GLY A 51 6.01 -31.66 3.21
C GLY A 51 6.07 -30.30 3.90
N GLY A 52 4.98 -29.80 4.50
CA GLY A 52 4.94 -28.56 5.26
C GLY A 52 4.91 -27.27 4.40
N HIS A 53 4.75 -27.39 3.08
CA HIS A 53 4.69 -26.22 2.21
C HIS A 53 3.27 -25.63 2.17
N ARG A 54 3.15 -24.30 2.36
CA ARG A 54 1.90 -23.57 2.26
C ARG A 54 1.36 -23.56 0.84
N ARG A 55 0.07 -23.73 0.70
CA ARG A 55 -0.72 -23.59 -0.51
C ARG A 55 -1.91 -22.68 -0.25
N PHE A 56 -2.21 -21.84 -1.20
CA PHE A 56 -3.31 -20.90 -1.15
C PHE A 56 -4.27 -21.21 -2.30
N ARG A 57 -5.55 -21.31 -2.01
CA ARG A 57 -6.56 -21.47 -3.03
C ARG A 57 -6.82 -20.11 -3.68
N ARG A 58 -6.84 -20.06 -5.02
CA ARG A 58 -7.13 -18.81 -5.75
C ARG A 58 -8.44 -18.15 -5.29
N ALA A 59 -9.51 -18.93 -5.16
CA ALA A 59 -10.80 -18.45 -4.69
C ALA A 59 -10.75 -17.84 -3.27
N ASP A 60 -9.87 -18.33 -2.38
CA ASP A 60 -9.69 -17.75 -1.05
C ASP A 60 -8.95 -16.41 -1.11
N LEU A 61 -7.99 -16.27 -2.04
CA LEU A 61 -7.33 -14.99 -2.31
C LEU A 61 -8.27 -13.98 -2.95
N GLU A 62 -9.09 -14.40 -3.92
CA GLU A 62 -10.13 -13.57 -4.51
C GLU A 62 -11.16 -13.13 -3.46
N SER A 63 -11.62 -14.06 -2.62
CA SER A 63 -12.51 -13.74 -1.51
C SER A 63 -11.85 -12.84 -0.45
N PHE A 64 -10.53 -12.95 -0.27
CA PHE A 64 -9.78 -12.05 0.59
C PHE A 64 -9.70 -10.66 -0.04
N ILE A 65 -9.41 -10.55 -1.34
CA ILE A 65 -9.48 -9.30 -2.08
C ILE A 65 -10.90 -8.71 -2.03
N ASP A 66 -11.95 -9.51 -2.24
CA ASP A 66 -13.35 -9.08 -2.22
C ASP A 66 -13.81 -8.64 -0.81
N ARG A 67 -13.37 -9.33 0.23
CA ARG A 67 -13.63 -8.97 1.64
C ARG A 67 -12.74 -7.86 2.15
N SER A 68 -11.52 -7.85 1.64
CA SER A 68 -10.59 -6.72 1.75
C SER A 68 -10.88 -5.71 0.66
N GLY A 69 -11.90 -5.94 -0.16
CA GLY A 69 -12.40 -5.35 -1.40
C GLY A 69 -11.83 -4.01 -1.78
N PRO A 70 -12.06 -3.16 -2.76
CA PRO A 70 -11.55 -1.81 -2.65
C PRO A 70 -11.98 -1.30 -1.28
N VAL A 71 -11.12 -1.63 -0.29
CA VAL A 71 -11.32 -1.40 1.14
C VAL A 71 -11.29 0.10 1.28
N GLY A 72 -12.40 0.59 1.61
CA GLY A 72 -12.73 1.97 1.60
C GLY A 72 -13.65 2.21 0.41
N LYS A 73 -14.93 2.21 0.64
CA LYS A 73 -15.61 3.43 0.25
C LYS A 73 -14.62 4.54 0.56
N SER A 74 -14.02 5.14 -0.50
CA SER A 74 -13.21 6.34 -0.39
C SER A 74 -13.90 7.27 0.62
N GLY A 75 -13.36 7.41 1.82
CA GLY A 75 -13.92 8.39 2.71
C GLY A 75 -13.73 8.24 4.22
N ASP A 76 -13.57 7.06 4.80
CA ASP A 76 -13.65 6.93 6.26
C ASP A 76 -12.30 6.76 6.99
N GLY A 77 -11.22 6.44 6.30
CA GLY A 77 -9.87 6.33 6.89
C GLY A 77 -9.02 7.57 6.67
N PRO A 78 -7.94 7.76 7.45
CA PRO A 78 -7.00 8.84 7.24
C PRO A 78 -6.45 8.82 5.80
N LEU A 79 -6.35 10.00 5.18
CA LEU A 79 -5.89 10.14 3.81
C LEU A 79 -4.36 10.16 3.74
N VAL A 80 -3.77 9.26 2.98
CA VAL A 80 -2.34 9.22 2.70
C VAL A 80 -2.09 9.60 1.24
N LEU A 81 -1.23 10.59 1.01
CA LEU A 81 -0.72 10.91 -0.32
C LEU A 81 0.59 10.17 -0.55
N VAL A 82 0.65 9.37 -1.60
CA VAL A 82 1.85 8.62 -2.03
C VAL A 82 2.46 9.31 -3.24
N VAL A 83 3.71 9.74 -3.12
CA VAL A 83 4.44 10.49 -4.16
C VAL A 83 5.71 9.72 -4.54
N ASP A 84 5.74 9.16 -5.74
CA ASP A 84 6.86 8.41 -6.32
C ASP A 84 6.70 8.40 -7.84
N ASP A 85 7.77 8.46 -8.62
CA ASP A 85 7.69 8.44 -10.08
C ASP A 85 7.45 7.03 -10.65
N ASP A 86 7.81 5.96 -9.93
CA ASP A 86 7.55 4.57 -10.35
C ASP A 86 6.11 4.14 -10.02
N PRO A 87 5.23 3.93 -11.02
CA PRO A 87 3.84 3.52 -10.80
C PRO A 87 3.72 2.17 -10.07
N ARG A 88 4.72 1.29 -10.18
CA ARG A 88 4.72 -0.01 -9.49
C ARG A 88 4.94 0.15 -7.99
N ILE A 89 5.78 1.13 -7.60
CA ILE A 89 6.01 1.46 -6.18
C ILE A 89 4.76 2.11 -5.62
N ARG A 90 4.14 3.07 -6.32
CA ARG A 90 2.87 3.67 -5.89
C ARG A 90 1.79 2.62 -5.68
N GLU A 91 1.56 1.74 -6.67
CA GLU A 91 0.57 0.66 -6.57
C GLU A 91 0.86 -0.27 -5.38
N TYR A 92 2.14 -0.65 -5.19
CA TYR A 92 2.54 -1.50 -4.08
C TYR A 92 2.25 -0.85 -2.72
N ILE A 93 2.61 0.42 -2.54
CA ILE A 93 2.35 1.17 -1.30
C ILE A 93 0.85 1.34 -1.10
N ARG A 94 0.10 1.76 -2.14
CA ARG A 94 -1.34 1.94 -2.10
C ARG A 94 -2.06 0.70 -1.60
N LEU A 95 -1.80 -0.45 -2.22
CA LEU A 95 -2.45 -1.71 -1.84
C LEU A 95 -2.23 -2.06 -0.36
N ASN A 96 -1.01 -1.87 0.16
CA ASN A 96 -0.69 -2.17 1.56
C ASN A 96 -1.37 -1.19 2.54
N LEU A 97 -1.43 0.10 2.20
CA LEU A 97 -2.09 1.11 3.02
C LEU A 97 -3.62 0.93 3.02
N GLU A 98 -4.23 0.70 1.87
CA GLU A 98 -5.67 0.43 1.75
C GLU A 98 -6.07 -0.80 2.56
N LEU A 99 -5.30 -1.88 2.50
CA LEU A 99 -5.51 -3.08 3.33
C LEU A 99 -5.36 -2.80 4.83
N ALA A 100 -4.64 -1.76 5.21
CA ALA A 100 -4.50 -1.33 6.59
C ALA A 100 -5.56 -0.31 7.03
N GLY A 101 -6.48 0.09 6.13
CA GLY A 101 -7.61 0.97 6.41
C GLY A 101 -7.37 2.45 6.14
N TYR A 102 -6.32 2.81 5.40
CA TYR A 102 -6.08 4.18 4.94
C TYR A 102 -6.82 4.44 3.62
N ALA A 103 -7.27 5.68 3.42
CA ALA A 103 -7.57 6.20 2.09
C ALA A 103 -6.26 6.61 1.41
N VAL A 104 -6.12 6.37 0.10
CA VAL A 104 -4.87 6.67 -0.60
C VAL A 104 -5.14 7.50 -1.85
N ARG A 105 -4.34 8.57 -2.02
CA ARG A 105 -4.16 9.29 -3.28
C ARG A 105 -2.74 9.09 -3.77
N GLU A 106 -2.55 9.15 -5.08
CA GLU A 106 -1.25 8.99 -5.72
C GLU A 106 -0.87 10.26 -6.47
N ALA A 107 0.42 10.59 -6.47
CA ALA A 107 1.02 11.61 -7.33
C ALA A 107 2.30 11.06 -7.94
N GLU A 108 2.55 11.35 -9.22
CA GLU A 108 3.71 10.83 -9.94
C GLU A 108 4.93 11.76 -9.87
N ASP A 109 4.74 12.98 -9.38
CA ASP A 109 5.79 13.98 -9.20
C ASP A 109 5.38 15.06 -8.17
N GLY A 110 6.28 16.01 -7.93
CA GLY A 110 6.06 17.08 -6.96
C GLY A 110 4.97 18.08 -7.35
N GLU A 111 4.75 18.34 -8.64
CA GLU A 111 3.70 19.28 -9.10
C GLU A 111 2.31 18.69 -8.91
N HIS A 112 2.14 17.42 -9.28
CA HIS A 112 0.89 16.68 -9.01
C HIS A 112 0.64 16.54 -7.51
N ALA A 113 1.69 16.33 -6.71
CA ALA A 113 1.56 16.27 -5.26
C ALA A 113 1.06 17.60 -4.66
N LEU A 114 1.62 18.73 -5.05
CA LEU A 114 1.16 20.05 -4.59
C LEU A 114 -0.29 20.30 -4.97
N THR A 115 -0.67 19.99 -6.20
CA THR A 115 -2.06 20.10 -6.68
C THR A 115 -3.00 19.24 -5.86
N ALA A 116 -2.61 17.99 -5.58
CA ALA A 116 -3.41 17.07 -4.78
C ALA A 116 -3.61 17.55 -3.34
N ILE A 117 -2.59 18.17 -2.74
CA ILE A 117 -2.63 18.73 -1.38
C ILE A 117 -3.51 19.99 -1.31
N GLU A 118 -3.43 20.84 -2.32
CA GLU A 118 -4.29 22.04 -2.42
C GLU A 118 -5.79 21.67 -2.59
N ASP A 119 -6.06 20.60 -3.34
CA ASP A 119 -7.43 20.09 -3.51
C ASP A 119 -7.98 19.47 -2.22
N GLN A 120 -7.19 18.63 -1.56
CA GLN A 120 -7.52 18.01 -0.29
C GLN A 120 -6.25 17.69 0.51
N ALA A 121 -6.07 18.37 1.65
CA ALA A 121 -4.93 18.12 2.53
C ALA A 121 -4.94 16.67 3.05
N PRO A 122 -3.85 15.90 2.87
CA PRO A 122 -3.73 14.56 3.42
C PRO A 122 -3.36 14.59 4.92
N ASP A 123 -3.63 13.52 5.61
CA ASP A 123 -3.22 13.31 7.00
C ASP A 123 -1.75 12.85 7.08
N LEU A 124 -1.19 12.29 6.00
CA LEU A 124 0.19 11.81 5.89
C LEU A 124 0.65 11.91 4.43
N VAL A 125 1.91 12.28 4.22
CA VAL A 125 2.57 12.19 2.92
C VAL A 125 3.68 11.14 2.98
N LEU A 126 3.67 10.21 2.02
CA LEU A 126 4.78 9.31 1.71
C LEU A 126 5.49 9.85 0.49
N LEU A 127 6.78 10.19 0.61
CA LEU A 127 7.49 10.97 -0.39
C LEU A 127 8.81 10.32 -0.78
N ASP A 128 8.96 9.98 -2.07
CA ASP A 128 10.28 9.60 -2.60
C ASP A 128 11.21 10.83 -2.66
N VAL A 129 12.48 10.58 -2.38
CA VAL A 129 13.53 11.58 -2.50
C VAL A 129 13.88 11.87 -3.95
N VAL A 130 13.97 10.81 -4.77
CA VAL A 130 14.50 10.90 -6.14
C VAL A 130 13.35 10.86 -7.14
N MET A 131 12.97 12.02 -7.63
CA MET A 131 11.92 12.17 -8.64
C MET A 131 12.35 13.18 -9.70
N PRO A 132 11.83 13.08 -10.94
CA PRO A 132 12.01 14.10 -11.96
C PRO A 132 11.36 15.44 -11.58
N GLY A 133 11.94 16.55 -12.01
CA GLY A 133 11.40 17.89 -11.77
C GLY A 133 11.63 18.39 -10.35
N ILE A 134 10.59 18.54 -9.57
CA ILE A 134 10.67 18.88 -8.15
C ILE A 134 11.09 17.63 -7.37
N ASP A 135 12.32 17.59 -6.86
CA ASP A 135 12.78 16.49 -6.03
C ASP A 135 12.09 16.45 -4.67
N GLY A 136 12.16 15.29 -4.00
CA GLY A 136 11.47 15.11 -2.71
C GLY A 136 11.93 16.07 -1.61
N TRP A 137 13.18 16.53 -1.64
CA TRP A 137 13.67 17.51 -0.66
C TRP A 137 13.09 18.90 -0.87
N GLN A 138 12.93 19.30 -2.14
CA GLN A 138 12.30 20.57 -2.49
C GLN A 138 10.82 20.57 -2.11
N LEU A 139 10.13 19.44 -2.37
CA LEU A 139 8.73 19.27 -2.00
C LEU A 139 8.57 19.26 -0.47
N LEU A 140 9.40 18.53 0.27
CA LEU A 140 9.38 18.52 1.75
C LEU A 140 9.48 19.94 2.31
N ARG A 141 10.44 20.75 1.84
CA ARG A 141 10.59 22.13 2.28
C ARG A 141 9.35 22.97 1.99
N GLN A 142 8.73 22.83 0.80
CA GLN A 142 7.50 23.55 0.47
C GLN A 142 6.33 23.14 1.37
N LEU A 143 6.25 21.85 1.71
CA LEU A 143 5.25 21.33 2.64
C LEU A 143 5.44 21.90 4.05
N GLU A 144 6.67 21.95 4.56
CA GLU A 144 6.96 22.55 5.86
C GLU A 144 6.59 24.03 5.92
N GLU A 145 6.92 24.80 4.87
CA GLU A 145 6.63 26.23 4.80
C GLU A 145 5.13 26.54 4.74
N ARG A 146 4.34 25.71 4.05
CA ARG A 146 2.92 25.98 3.75
C ARG A 146 1.95 25.11 4.56
N HIS A 147 2.37 23.91 4.93
CA HIS A 147 1.54 22.86 5.51
C HIS A 147 2.27 22.10 6.62
N GLY A 148 3.07 22.80 7.44
CA GLY A 148 3.97 22.20 8.44
C GLY A 148 3.33 21.29 9.49
N SER A 149 2.01 21.18 9.51
CA SER A 149 1.27 20.21 10.35
C SER A 149 1.11 18.82 9.73
N ILE A 150 1.38 18.67 8.42
CA ILE A 150 1.24 17.37 7.74
C ILE A 150 2.52 16.56 7.95
N PRO A 151 2.45 15.40 8.60
CA PRO A 151 3.63 14.55 8.75
C PRO A 151 4.08 13.98 7.40
N VAL A 152 5.41 13.91 7.21
CA VAL A 152 6.02 13.39 5.99
C VAL A 152 6.94 12.22 6.32
N ILE A 153 6.71 11.07 5.71
CA ILE A 153 7.65 9.95 5.68
C ILE A 153 8.41 10.01 4.37
N MET A 154 9.72 10.24 4.45
CA MET A 154 10.60 10.15 3.27
C MET A 154 11.00 8.70 3.03
N PHE A 155 11.11 8.27 1.78
CA PHE A 155 11.67 6.98 1.45
C PHE A 155 12.66 7.07 0.28
N SER A 156 13.80 6.38 0.37
CA SER A 156 14.86 6.47 -0.63
C SER A 156 15.86 5.32 -0.53
N GLY A 157 16.48 4.98 -1.65
CA GLY A 157 17.66 4.10 -1.68
C GLY A 157 18.99 4.84 -1.51
N GLN A 158 19.00 6.16 -1.52
CA GLN A 158 20.23 6.98 -1.56
C GLN A 158 20.37 7.96 -0.38
N ALA A 159 19.30 8.24 0.34
CA ALA A 159 19.30 9.10 1.53
C ALA A 159 19.40 8.27 2.82
N ASP A 160 19.66 8.93 3.93
CA ASP A 160 19.69 8.34 5.24
C ASP A 160 18.73 9.04 6.21
N ALA A 161 18.38 8.34 7.30
CA ALA A 161 17.42 8.80 8.30
C ALA A 161 17.86 10.11 9.00
N ARG A 162 19.16 10.33 9.16
CA ARG A 162 19.69 11.54 9.81
C ARG A 162 19.45 12.76 8.94
N THR A 163 19.81 12.67 7.66
CA THR A 163 19.56 13.74 6.67
C THR A 163 18.08 14.07 6.57
N ALA A 164 17.21 13.04 6.59
CA ALA A 164 15.76 13.25 6.54
C ALA A 164 15.24 13.99 7.78
N ALA A 165 15.68 13.59 8.98
CA ALA A 165 15.29 14.24 10.23
C ALA A 165 15.81 15.70 10.33
N GLU A 166 17.06 15.96 9.93
CA GLU A 166 17.65 17.30 9.89
C GLU A 166 16.91 18.26 8.93
N ARG A 167 16.20 17.70 7.94
CA ARG A 167 15.39 18.42 6.95
C ARG A 167 13.90 18.44 7.24
N GLY A 168 13.48 18.04 8.45
CA GLY A 168 12.09 18.14 8.92
C GLY A 168 11.19 16.95 8.62
N ALA A 169 11.70 15.87 8.01
CA ALA A 169 10.90 14.67 7.80
C ALA A 169 10.50 14.03 9.15
N SER A 170 9.24 13.64 9.28
CA SER A 170 8.71 12.98 10.48
C SER A 170 9.24 11.57 10.67
N ALA A 171 9.55 10.88 9.55
CA ALA A 171 10.21 9.58 9.54
C ALA A 171 10.94 9.33 8.22
N PHE A 172 11.77 8.29 8.20
CA PHE A 172 12.49 7.85 7.00
C PHE A 172 12.44 6.31 6.88
N ILE A 173 12.35 5.81 5.64
CA ILE A 173 12.37 4.39 5.30
C ILE A 173 13.36 4.19 4.15
N GLY A 174 14.32 3.27 4.32
CA GLY A 174 15.29 2.92 3.28
C GLY A 174 14.70 1.98 2.22
N LYS A 175 14.91 2.25 0.93
CA LYS A 175 14.59 1.29 -0.16
C LYS A 175 15.71 0.25 -0.29
N PRO A 176 15.42 -1.07 -0.43
CA PRO A 176 14.09 -1.69 -0.43
C PRO A 176 13.52 -1.81 0.98
N PHE A 177 12.21 -1.60 1.13
CA PHE A 177 11.54 -1.64 2.43
C PHE A 177 10.50 -2.78 2.52
N ASP A 178 10.24 -3.20 3.76
CA ASP A 178 9.17 -4.14 4.08
C ASP A 178 7.85 -3.36 4.29
N PRO A 179 6.71 -3.85 3.76
CA PRO A 179 5.40 -3.24 4.02
C PRO A 179 5.08 -3.07 5.51
N ASP A 180 5.54 -4.00 6.36
CA ASP A 180 5.31 -3.93 7.81
C ASP A 180 6.06 -2.74 8.45
N GLU A 181 7.24 -2.38 7.94
CA GLU A 181 7.95 -1.19 8.38
C GLU A 181 7.18 0.07 7.98
N LEU A 182 6.73 0.15 6.71
CA LEU A 182 5.91 1.25 6.21
C LEU A 182 4.66 1.44 7.06
N LEU A 183 3.90 0.37 7.29
CA LEU A 183 2.66 0.41 8.07
C LEU A 183 2.91 0.77 9.54
N THR A 184 4.00 0.30 10.12
CA THR A 184 4.39 0.64 11.50
C THR A 184 4.67 2.14 11.63
N ARG A 185 5.41 2.73 10.69
CA ARG A 185 5.70 4.17 10.67
C ARG A 185 4.45 5.00 10.43
N ALA A 186 3.62 4.59 9.45
CA ALA A 186 2.37 5.28 9.15
C ALA A 186 1.43 5.29 10.37
N LYS A 187 1.22 4.15 11.02
CA LYS A 187 0.39 4.03 12.23
C LYS A 187 0.90 4.82 13.43
N ALA A 188 2.22 4.98 13.55
CA ALA A 188 2.82 5.77 14.62
C ALA A 188 2.53 7.27 14.46
N LEU A 189 2.42 7.76 13.22
CA LEU A 189 2.15 9.17 12.91
C LEU A 189 0.66 9.45 12.79
N VAL A 190 -0.06 8.55 12.12
CA VAL A 190 -1.50 8.71 11.86
C VAL A 190 -2.19 7.36 12.10
N PRO A 191 -2.69 7.14 13.32
CA PRO A 191 -3.36 5.89 13.66
C PRO A 191 -4.70 5.75 12.94
N VAL A 192 -4.96 4.54 12.42
CA VAL A 192 -6.28 4.16 11.92
C VAL A 192 -7.13 3.74 13.12
N SER A 193 -8.27 4.38 13.30
CA SER A 193 -9.23 3.95 14.32
C SER A 193 -9.73 2.55 13.96
N SER A 194 -9.52 1.60 14.86
CA SER A 194 -10.17 0.28 14.72
C SER A 194 -11.68 0.44 14.90
N PRO A 195 -12.49 -0.24 14.08
CA PRO A 195 -13.95 -0.21 14.21
C PRO A 195 -14.41 -0.83 15.52
#